data_8906a9a39d4fe038516d8a01ebce9453
#
_entry.id   8906a9a39d4fe038516d8a01ebce9453
#
_cell.length_a   1.000
_cell.length_b   1.000
_cell.length_c   1.000
_cell.angle_alpha   90.00
_cell.angle_beta   90.00
_cell.angle_gamma   90.00
#
_symmetry.space_group_name_H-M   'P 1'
#
loop_
_entity.id
_entity.type
_entity.pdbx_description
1 polymer ?
#
loop_
_entity_poly.entity_id
_entity_poly.type
_entity_poly.pdbx_seq_one_letter_code
_entity_poly.pdbx_strand_id
1 'polypeptide(L)'
;MTGVIEVSKEKFEELVAEALDTIPSELTKVMDNVVMVVVDDPPEPDLLGLYTGIPLTERGDWYAGVLPDRIEIYRNPICSICETTEDVVREVRITVVHEIAHHFGIDDDRLHELGW
;
A
#
# COMPACT_ATOMS: atom_id res chain seq x y z
N MET A 1 24.14 15.08 6.80
CA MET A 1 22.70 14.88 6.80
C MET A 1 22.30 13.87 5.76
N THR A 2 21.52 12.91 6.12
CA THR A 2 21.25 11.78 5.24
C THR A 2 20.07 11.94 4.31
N GLY A 3 19.28 13.00 4.44
CA GLY A 3 18.08 13.17 3.63
C GLY A 3 16.87 12.36 4.10
N VAL A 4 16.96 11.76 5.28
CA VAL A 4 15.83 11.02 5.85
C VAL A 4 14.80 12.01 6.39
N ILE A 5 13.52 11.75 6.10
CA ILE A 5 12.44 12.58 6.65
C ILE A 5 11.83 11.89 7.87
N GLU A 6 11.46 12.69 8.86
CA GLU A 6 10.71 12.20 10.02
C GLU A 6 9.27 12.71 9.90
N VAL A 7 8.32 11.77 9.95
CA VAL A 7 6.91 12.09 9.82
C VAL A 7 6.17 11.33 10.92
N SER A 8 5.32 12.03 11.68
CA SER A 8 4.50 11.38 12.69
C SER A 8 3.54 10.39 12.03
N LYS A 9 3.02 9.46 12.81
CA LYS A 9 2.07 8.48 12.29
C LYS A 9 0.81 9.16 11.74
N GLU A 10 0.29 10.15 12.44
CA GLU A 10 -0.89 10.89 11.96
C GLU A 10 -0.62 11.60 10.63
N LYS A 11 0.54 12.25 10.52
CA LYS A 11 0.91 12.92 9.28
C LYS A 11 1.12 11.92 8.17
N PHE A 12 1.77 10.79 8.47
CA PHE A 12 1.98 9.74 7.49
C PHE A 12 0.64 9.19 6.97
N GLU A 13 -0.35 9.00 7.84
CA GLU A 13 -1.67 8.55 7.44
C GLU A 13 -2.36 9.55 6.51
N GLU A 14 -2.17 10.85 6.73
CA GLU A 14 -2.66 11.87 5.81
C GLU A 14 -2.00 11.76 4.43
N LEU A 15 -0.69 11.51 4.40
CA LEU A 15 0.04 11.35 3.16
C LEU A 15 -0.38 10.08 2.41
N VAL A 16 -0.69 9.02 3.14
CA VAL A 16 -1.23 7.79 2.55
C VAL A 16 -2.58 8.08 1.88
N ALA A 17 -3.47 8.80 2.57
CA ALA A 17 -4.76 9.16 2.00
C ALA A 17 -4.59 10.00 0.73
N GLU A 18 -3.67 10.95 0.73
CA GLU A 18 -3.36 11.76 -0.45
C GLU A 18 -2.87 10.90 -1.61
N ALA A 19 -2.00 9.93 -1.31
CA ALA A 19 -1.48 9.01 -2.33
C ALA A 19 -2.61 8.17 -2.94
N LEU A 20 -3.52 7.66 -2.11
CA LEU A 20 -4.64 6.83 -2.58
C LEU A 20 -5.58 7.60 -3.51
N ASP A 21 -5.76 8.90 -3.27
CA ASP A 21 -6.63 9.73 -4.11
C ASP A 21 -6.11 9.86 -5.54
N THR A 22 -4.84 9.58 -5.78
CA THR A 22 -4.24 9.70 -7.11
C THR A 22 -4.11 8.38 -7.86
N ILE A 23 -4.55 7.28 -7.27
CA ILE A 23 -4.46 5.97 -7.90
C ILE A 23 -5.49 5.85 -9.03
N PRO A 24 -5.11 5.31 -10.20
CA PRO A 24 -6.04 5.16 -11.32
C PRO A 24 -7.28 4.34 -10.95
N SER A 25 -8.43 4.71 -11.51
CA SER A 25 -9.69 4.05 -11.23
C SER A 25 -9.70 2.56 -11.61
N GLU A 26 -8.90 2.17 -12.60
CA GLU A 26 -8.76 0.76 -12.97
C GLU A 26 -8.24 -0.09 -11.81
N LEU A 27 -7.39 0.50 -10.98
CA LEU A 27 -6.83 -0.18 -9.82
C LEU A 27 -7.71 -0.02 -8.59
N THR A 28 -8.34 1.14 -8.41
CA THR A 28 -9.21 1.35 -7.24
C THR A 28 -10.43 0.44 -7.26
N LYS A 29 -10.86 -0.01 -8.43
CA LYS A 29 -11.98 -0.96 -8.53
C LYS A 29 -11.66 -2.29 -7.85
N VAL A 30 -10.42 -2.77 -7.96
CA VAL A 30 -10.03 -4.03 -7.33
C VAL A 30 -9.73 -3.86 -5.85
N MET A 31 -9.65 -2.62 -5.36
CA MET A 31 -9.43 -2.31 -3.95
C MET A 31 -10.72 -2.23 -3.14
N ASP A 32 -11.86 -2.55 -3.73
CA ASP A 32 -13.16 -2.35 -3.08
C ASP A 32 -13.28 -3.01 -1.71
N ASN A 33 -12.64 -4.16 -1.51
CA ASN A 33 -12.66 -4.84 -0.23
C ASN A 33 -11.24 -4.97 0.34
N VAL A 34 -10.50 -3.87 0.34
CA VAL A 34 -9.13 -3.82 0.85
C VAL A 34 -9.02 -2.68 1.86
N VAL A 35 -8.46 -2.97 3.02
CA VAL A 35 -8.18 -1.93 4.02
C VAL A 35 -6.70 -1.59 4.00
N MET A 36 -6.39 -0.33 4.26
CA MET A 36 -5.03 0.17 4.40
C MET A 36 -4.70 0.31 5.87
N VAL A 37 -3.56 -0.23 6.27
CA VAL A 37 -3.08 -0.15 7.65
C VAL A 37 -1.68 0.41 7.66
N VAL A 38 -1.43 1.42 8.47
CA VAL A 38 -0.09 1.97 8.65
C VAL A 38 0.55 1.30 9.85
N VAL A 39 1.72 0.72 9.62
CA VAL A 39 2.53 0.05 10.65
C VAL A 39 3.90 0.69 10.63
N ASP A 40 4.53 0.84 11.78
CA ASP A 40 5.84 1.49 11.84
C ASP A 40 6.94 0.66 11.20
N ASP A 41 7.02 -0.62 11.55
CA ASP A 41 8.09 -1.49 11.10
C ASP A 41 7.56 -2.76 10.44
N PRO A 42 8.23 -3.24 9.38
CA PRO A 42 7.82 -4.46 8.70
C PRO A 42 8.28 -5.72 9.46
N PRO A 43 7.65 -6.87 9.17
CA PRO A 43 8.09 -8.15 9.74
C PRO A 43 9.43 -8.62 9.17
N GLU A 44 9.79 -8.13 7.98
CA GLU A 44 11.06 -8.44 7.33
C GLU A 44 11.73 -7.15 6.87
N PRO A 45 13.09 -7.09 6.92
CA PRO A 45 13.80 -5.90 6.43
C PRO A 45 13.48 -5.57 4.98
N ASP A 46 13.55 -4.30 4.63
CA ASP A 46 13.43 -3.79 3.27
C ASP A 46 12.03 -3.85 2.65
N LEU A 47 11.02 -4.27 3.39
CA LEU A 47 9.65 -4.17 2.89
C LEU A 47 9.12 -2.76 3.08
N LEU A 48 8.53 -2.21 2.03
CA LEU A 48 7.83 -0.92 2.08
C LEU A 48 6.34 -1.10 2.32
N GLY A 49 5.78 -2.22 1.89
CA GLY A 49 4.40 -2.57 2.08
C GLY A 49 4.18 -4.06 1.84
N LEU A 50 3.02 -4.54 2.21
CA LEU A 50 2.68 -5.95 2.06
C LEU A 50 1.17 -6.12 1.89
N TYR A 51 0.77 -6.81 0.83
CA TYR A 51 -0.62 -7.19 0.62
C TYR A 51 -0.88 -8.54 1.27
N THR A 52 -1.90 -8.61 2.11
CA THR A 52 -2.33 -9.86 2.74
C THR A 52 -3.78 -10.14 2.37
N GLY A 53 -3.99 -11.18 1.56
CA GLY A 53 -5.33 -11.65 1.23
C GLY A 53 -5.82 -12.64 2.27
N ILE A 54 -7.13 -12.64 2.51
CA ILE A 54 -7.75 -13.61 3.42
C ILE A 54 -8.17 -14.82 2.59
N PRO A 55 -7.60 -16.01 2.83
CA PRO A 55 -7.97 -17.21 2.08
C PRO A 55 -9.46 -17.52 2.20
N LEU A 56 -10.09 -17.95 1.10
CA LEU A 56 -11.49 -18.31 1.09
C LEU A 56 -11.81 -19.41 2.10
N THR A 57 -10.89 -20.33 2.31
CA THR A 57 -11.06 -21.42 3.27
C THR A 57 -11.18 -20.93 4.72
N GLU A 58 -10.63 -19.76 5.01
CA GLU A 58 -10.69 -19.17 6.36
C GLU A 58 -11.95 -18.35 6.57
N ARG A 59 -12.65 -18.01 5.48
CA ARG A 59 -13.85 -17.19 5.58
C ARG A 59 -15.07 -17.99 6.03
N GLY A 60 -15.12 -19.26 5.69
CA GLY A 60 -16.18 -20.17 6.13
C GLY A 60 -17.58 -19.82 5.63
N ASP A 61 -18.47 -20.83 5.60
CA ASP A 61 -19.86 -20.65 5.16
C ASP A 61 -20.71 -19.91 6.19
N TRP A 62 -20.31 -19.99 7.44
CA TRP A 62 -21.01 -19.36 8.56
C TRP A 62 -20.76 -17.86 8.65
N TYR A 63 -19.79 -17.36 7.92
CA TYR A 63 -19.42 -15.96 7.98
C TYR A 63 -20.39 -15.11 7.16
N ALA A 64 -21.10 -14.20 7.83
CA ALA A 64 -22.16 -13.40 7.22
C ALA A 64 -21.65 -12.26 6.33
N GLY A 65 -20.36 -11.94 6.39
CA GLY A 65 -19.76 -10.89 5.59
C GLY A 65 -18.44 -11.37 5.01
N VAL A 66 -17.79 -10.50 4.27
CA VAL A 66 -16.49 -10.79 3.66
C VAL A 66 -15.42 -10.06 4.46
N LEU A 67 -14.43 -10.80 4.98
CA LEU A 67 -13.27 -10.18 5.62
C LEU A 67 -12.47 -9.43 4.55
N PRO A 68 -12.12 -8.17 4.78
CA PRO A 68 -11.34 -7.44 3.80
C PRO A 68 -9.92 -7.95 3.72
N ASP A 69 -9.34 -7.89 2.53
CA ASP A 69 -7.91 -8.04 2.37
C ASP A 69 -7.23 -6.81 2.97
N ARG A 70 -5.94 -6.91 3.22
CA ARG A 70 -5.22 -5.86 3.90
C ARG A 70 -3.92 -5.51 3.19
N ILE A 71 -3.64 -4.21 3.07
CA ILE A 71 -2.33 -3.73 2.66
C ILE A 71 -1.74 -3.01 3.86
N GLU A 72 -0.59 -3.48 4.31
CA GLU A 72 0.19 -2.78 5.33
C GLU A 72 1.20 -1.88 4.64
N ILE A 73 1.32 -0.65 5.12
CA ILE A 73 2.30 0.33 4.63
C ILE A 73 3.23 0.62 5.80
N TYR A 74 4.53 0.46 5.58
CA TYR A 74 5.51 0.55 6.65
C TYR A 74 6.15 1.93 6.69
N ARG A 75 5.83 2.67 7.74
CA ARG A 75 6.23 4.08 7.87
C ARG A 75 7.74 4.28 7.89
N ASN A 76 8.44 3.57 8.76
CA ASN A 76 9.88 3.78 8.92
C ASN A 76 10.68 3.47 7.66
N PRO A 77 10.48 2.32 6.99
CA PRO A 77 11.19 2.08 5.73
C PRO A 77 10.93 3.11 4.66
N ILE A 78 9.67 3.53 4.49
CA ILE A 78 9.35 4.53 3.46
C ILE A 78 10.01 5.86 3.78
N CYS A 79 9.91 6.33 5.02
CA CYS A 79 10.54 7.59 5.42
C CYS A 79 12.06 7.54 5.29
N SER A 80 12.68 6.36 5.46
CA SER A 80 14.13 6.23 5.37
C SER A 80 14.68 6.47 3.96
N ILE A 81 13.84 6.38 2.93
CA ILE A 81 14.26 6.61 1.54
C ILE A 81 13.70 7.91 0.97
N CYS A 82 13.04 8.72 1.79
CA CYS A 82 12.40 9.97 1.35
C CYS A 82 13.07 11.17 2.00
N GLU A 83 13.08 12.28 1.28
CA GLU A 83 13.61 13.56 1.77
C GLU A 83 12.50 14.59 2.00
N THR A 84 11.37 14.44 1.31
CA THR A 84 10.25 15.39 1.37
C THR A 84 8.93 14.65 1.55
N THR A 85 7.89 15.39 1.92
CA THR A 85 6.55 14.80 2.01
C THR A 85 6.03 14.38 0.64
N GLU A 86 6.41 15.09 -0.42
CA GLU A 86 6.06 14.68 -1.79
C GLU A 86 6.68 13.34 -2.14
N ASP A 87 7.92 13.10 -1.69
CA ASP A 87 8.57 11.80 -1.88
C ASP A 87 7.79 10.69 -1.17
N VAL A 88 7.30 10.97 0.04
CA VAL A 88 6.50 9.98 0.79
C VAL A 88 5.23 9.64 0.02
N VAL A 89 4.50 10.63 -0.47
CA VAL A 89 3.28 10.41 -1.25
C VAL A 89 3.58 9.54 -2.48
N ARG A 90 4.67 9.87 -3.19
CA ARG A 90 5.07 9.11 -4.38
C ARG A 90 5.41 7.65 -4.04
N GLU A 91 6.20 7.44 -2.99
CA GLU A 91 6.60 6.09 -2.61
C GLU A 91 5.42 5.25 -2.10
N VAL A 92 4.51 5.86 -1.36
CA VAL A 92 3.28 5.17 -0.93
C VAL A 92 2.46 4.76 -2.16
N ARG A 93 2.28 5.67 -3.11
CA ARG A 93 1.56 5.38 -4.36
C ARG A 93 2.15 4.19 -5.09
N ILE A 94 3.47 4.23 -5.31
CA ILE A 94 4.17 3.16 -6.02
C ILE A 94 4.02 1.85 -5.26
N THR A 95 4.19 1.86 -3.95
CA THR A 95 4.08 0.66 -3.12
C THR A 95 2.68 0.05 -3.20
N VAL A 96 1.64 0.86 -3.05
CA VAL A 96 0.25 0.37 -3.10
C VAL A 96 -0.06 -0.21 -4.48
N VAL A 97 0.29 0.52 -5.54
CA VAL A 97 0.01 0.07 -6.91
C VAL A 97 0.72 -1.26 -7.20
N HIS A 98 1.98 -1.39 -6.81
CA HIS A 98 2.72 -2.62 -7.07
C HIS A 98 2.20 -3.81 -6.25
N GLU A 99 1.82 -3.59 -5.00
CA GLU A 99 1.25 -4.67 -4.18
C GLU A 99 -0.08 -5.16 -4.75
N ILE A 100 -0.94 -4.26 -5.16
CA ILE A 100 -2.22 -4.62 -5.77
C ILE A 100 -1.99 -5.32 -7.09
N ALA A 101 -1.11 -4.80 -7.93
CA ALA A 101 -0.81 -5.39 -9.23
C ALA A 101 -0.33 -6.83 -9.10
N HIS A 102 0.61 -7.07 -8.19
CA HIS A 102 1.13 -8.42 -7.98
C HIS A 102 0.05 -9.37 -7.49
N HIS A 103 -0.78 -8.91 -6.56
CA HIS A 103 -1.83 -9.76 -6.00
C HIS A 103 -2.88 -10.14 -7.06
N PHE A 104 -3.24 -9.21 -7.94
CA PHE A 104 -4.26 -9.44 -8.97
C PHE A 104 -3.69 -9.86 -10.32
N GLY A 105 -2.40 -10.19 -10.37
CA GLY A 105 -1.79 -10.72 -11.58
C GLY A 105 -1.56 -9.72 -12.70
N ILE A 106 -1.48 -8.44 -12.37
CA ILE A 106 -1.15 -7.40 -13.35
C ILE A 106 0.36 -7.37 -13.48
N ASP A 107 0.88 -7.64 -14.67
CA ASP A 107 2.32 -7.68 -14.88
C ASP A 107 2.94 -6.28 -15.08
N ASP A 108 4.27 -6.24 -15.09
CA ASP A 108 5.00 -4.99 -15.20
C ASP A 108 4.73 -4.27 -16.53
N ASP A 109 4.55 -5.02 -17.62
CA ASP A 109 4.24 -4.42 -18.91
C ASP A 109 2.93 -3.67 -18.87
N ARG A 110 1.91 -4.26 -18.24
CA ARG A 110 0.62 -3.61 -18.08
C ARG A 110 0.72 -2.39 -17.18
N LEU A 111 1.53 -2.47 -16.11
CA LEU A 111 1.75 -1.32 -15.24
C LEU A 111 2.40 -0.18 -15.99
N HIS A 112 3.37 -0.47 -16.87
CA HIS A 112 4.01 0.55 -17.70
C HIS A 112 2.99 1.22 -18.64
N GLU A 113 2.08 0.44 -19.22
CA GLU A 113 1.01 1.00 -20.05
C GLU A 113 0.12 1.95 -19.27
N LEU A 114 -0.06 1.71 -17.97
CA LEU A 114 -0.85 2.56 -17.09
C LEU A 114 -0.06 3.75 -16.52
N GLY A 115 1.23 3.84 -16.85
CA GLY A 115 2.09 4.93 -16.40
C GLY A 115 2.82 4.68 -15.09
N TRP A 116 3.00 3.43 -14.73
CA TRP A 116 3.63 3.05 -13.44
C TRP A 116 4.93 2.21 -13.57
#